data_8df217c660f395cd246a35af5d17b811
#
_entry.id   8df217c660f395cd246a35af5d17b811
#
_cell.length_a   1.000
_cell.length_b   1.000
_cell.length_c   1.000
_cell.angle_alpha   90.00
_cell.angle_beta   90.00
_cell.angle_gamma   90.00
#
_symmetry.space_group_name_H-M   'P 1'
#
loop_
_entity.id
_entity.type
_entity.pdbx_description
1 polymer ?
#
loop_
_entity_poly.entity_id
_entity_poly.type
_entity_poly.pdbx_seq_one_letter_code
_entity_poly.pdbx_strand_id
1 'polypeptide(L)'
;MKFSRRGIGEIAGSLSMLVVTMALLTTASFLSLASVKAGASMLTAGAEREAVAAGQLVGVVATQSNNTGSYLWLFNYGWEAAAISRTYGQTAAPLSSCGLISQSSMCVLSFPPGTRGEVTLLVGANTIEVKF
;
A
#
# COMPACT_ATOMS: atom_id res chain seq x y z
N MET A 1 -11.25 19.78 73.02
CA MET A 1 -10.27 19.61 71.95
C MET A 1 -10.59 20.58 70.80
N LYS A 2 -9.74 21.61 70.57
CA LYS A 2 -9.89 22.49 69.39
C LYS A 2 -9.21 21.82 68.21
N PHE A 3 -9.98 21.18 67.33
CA PHE A 3 -9.44 20.74 66.03
C PHE A 3 -9.00 21.97 65.24
N SER A 4 -7.71 22.05 64.99
CA SER A 4 -7.14 23.13 64.20
C SER A 4 -7.67 23.05 62.77
N ARG A 5 -8.46 24.06 62.33
CA ARG A 5 -8.98 24.18 60.95
C ARG A 5 -7.88 24.18 59.87
N ARG A 6 -6.64 24.43 60.25
CA ARG A 6 -5.48 24.43 59.33
C ARG A 6 -5.11 23.04 58.87
N GLY A 7 -5.20 21.99 59.69
CA GLY A 7 -4.84 20.63 59.29
C GLY A 7 -5.81 19.99 58.30
N ILE A 8 -7.09 20.40 58.31
CA ILE A 8 -8.09 19.88 57.37
C ILE A 8 -7.85 20.42 55.97
N GLY A 9 -7.41 21.70 55.84
CA GLY A 9 -7.10 22.30 54.54
C GLY A 9 -5.87 21.69 53.82
N GLU A 10 -4.85 21.32 54.61
CA GLU A 10 -3.65 20.68 54.05
C GLU A 10 -3.94 19.25 53.55
N ILE A 11 -4.75 18.48 54.30
CA ILE A 11 -5.14 17.13 53.88
C ILE A 11 -6.05 17.18 52.65
N ALA A 12 -6.99 18.12 52.60
CA ALA A 12 -7.87 18.29 51.44
C ALA A 12 -7.09 18.76 50.20
N GLY A 13 -6.09 19.62 50.37
CA GLY A 13 -5.21 20.07 49.28
C GLY A 13 -4.35 18.95 48.70
N SER A 14 -3.73 18.14 49.56
CA SER A 14 -2.90 17.03 49.13
C SER A 14 -3.72 15.94 48.42
N LEU A 15 -4.94 15.67 48.90
CA LEU A 15 -5.84 14.67 48.31
C LEU A 15 -6.36 15.13 46.93
N SER A 16 -6.68 16.42 46.79
CA SER A 16 -7.10 16.94 45.47
C SER A 16 -5.95 16.93 44.45
N MET A 17 -4.72 17.22 44.89
CA MET A 17 -3.54 17.15 43.99
C MET A 17 -3.25 15.71 43.56
N LEU A 18 -3.44 14.73 44.44
CA LEU A 18 -3.27 13.32 44.11
C LEU A 18 -4.30 12.82 43.09
N VAL A 19 -5.55 13.27 43.21
CA VAL A 19 -6.61 12.94 42.25
C VAL A 19 -6.32 13.56 40.88
N VAL A 20 -5.88 14.81 40.83
CA VAL A 20 -5.55 15.50 39.58
C VAL A 20 -4.34 14.83 38.88
N THR A 21 -3.30 14.48 39.65
CA THR A 21 -2.14 13.78 39.06
C THR A 21 -2.47 12.39 38.55
N MET A 22 -3.31 11.62 39.24
CA MET A 22 -3.79 10.33 38.73
C MET A 22 -4.64 10.48 37.47
N ALA A 23 -5.51 11.47 37.40
CA ALA A 23 -6.32 11.74 36.20
C ALA A 23 -5.45 12.12 35.00
N LEU A 24 -4.41 12.93 35.19
CA LEU A 24 -3.47 13.30 34.14
C LEU A 24 -2.62 12.13 33.66
N LEU A 25 -2.17 11.27 34.55
CA LEU A 25 -1.40 10.07 34.20
C LEU A 25 -2.24 9.07 33.42
N THR A 26 -3.49 8.87 33.78
CA THR A 26 -4.39 7.93 33.07
C THR A 26 -4.72 8.45 31.65
N THR A 27 -5.00 9.74 31.49
CA THR A 27 -5.26 10.34 30.17
C THR A 27 -4.02 10.31 29.28
N ALA A 28 -2.83 10.60 29.78
CA ALA A 28 -1.59 10.54 29.03
C ALA A 28 -1.28 9.11 28.56
N SER A 29 -1.49 8.12 29.43
CA SER A 29 -1.30 6.70 29.09
C SER A 29 -2.28 6.22 28.01
N PHE A 30 -3.53 6.68 28.07
CA PHE A 30 -4.54 6.31 27.07
C PHE A 30 -4.24 6.89 25.70
N LEU A 31 -3.80 8.16 25.64
CA LEU A 31 -3.40 8.82 24.40
C LEU A 31 -2.15 8.17 23.77
N SER A 32 -1.17 7.78 24.59
CA SER A 32 0.02 7.09 24.07
C SER A 32 -0.28 5.71 23.52
N LEU A 33 -1.15 4.93 24.15
CA LEU A 33 -1.60 3.62 23.66
C LEU A 33 -2.40 3.74 22.35
N ALA A 34 -3.24 4.76 22.21
CA ALA A 34 -3.99 5.00 20.98
C ALA A 34 -3.07 5.36 19.81
N SER A 35 -2.05 6.19 20.04
CA SER A 35 -1.07 6.56 19.00
C SER A 35 -0.18 5.40 18.58
N VAL A 36 0.23 4.53 19.51
CA VAL A 36 1.00 3.32 19.21
C VAL A 36 0.18 2.32 18.39
N LYS A 37 -1.09 2.12 18.74
CA LYS A 37 -1.99 1.25 17.94
C LYS A 37 -2.19 1.78 16.52
N ALA A 38 -2.42 3.07 16.35
CA ALA A 38 -2.57 3.68 15.03
C ALA A 38 -1.29 3.57 14.20
N GLY A 39 -0.12 3.80 14.81
CA GLY A 39 1.17 3.61 14.15
C GLY A 39 1.45 2.16 13.75
N ALA A 40 1.15 1.20 14.61
CA ALA A 40 1.32 -0.21 14.31
C ALA A 40 0.43 -0.68 13.16
N SER A 41 -0.83 -0.22 13.09
CA SER A 41 -1.73 -0.59 12.00
C SER A 41 -1.30 0.00 10.66
N MET A 42 -0.73 1.19 10.62
CA MET A 42 -0.17 1.78 9.40
C MET A 42 1.09 1.04 8.91
N LEU A 43 1.96 0.61 9.84
CA LEU A 43 3.16 -0.14 9.50
C LEU A 43 2.82 -1.53 8.94
N THR A 44 1.86 -2.23 9.54
CA THR A 44 1.42 -3.56 9.03
C THR A 44 0.78 -3.46 7.66
N ALA A 45 -0.10 -2.47 7.42
CA ALA A 45 -0.71 -2.24 6.11
C ALA A 45 0.32 -1.86 5.03
N GLY A 46 1.36 -1.12 5.40
CA GLY A 46 2.48 -0.80 4.50
C GLY A 46 3.29 -2.05 4.15
N ALA A 47 3.67 -2.84 5.15
CA ALA A 47 4.43 -4.07 4.96
C ALA A 47 3.68 -5.12 4.13
N GLU A 48 2.36 -5.26 4.32
CA GLU A 48 1.54 -6.15 3.50
C GLU A 48 1.51 -5.72 2.04
N ARG A 49 1.37 -4.42 1.76
CA ARG A 49 1.39 -3.91 0.38
C ARG A 49 2.73 -4.13 -0.30
N GLU A 50 3.83 -3.90 0.39
CA GLU A 50 5.17 -4.15 -0.14
C GLU A 50 5.42 -5.64 -0.36
N ALA A 51 4.95 -6.51 0.51
CA ALA A 51 5.06 -7.95 0.35
C ALA A 51 4.26 -8.46 -0.86
N VAL A 52 3.05 -7.95 -1.08
CA VAL A 52 2.24 -8.27 -2.27
C VAL A 52 2.92 -7.76 -3.53
N ALA A 53 3.43 -6.54 -3.52
CA ALA A 53 4.16 -5.98 -4.67
C ALA A 53 5.43 -6.79 -5.00
N ALA A 54 6.15 -7.26 -3.99
CA ALA A 54 7.30 -8.14 -4.17
C ALA A 54 6.91 -9.53 -4.67
N GLY A 55 5.71 -10.01 -4.31
CA GLY A 55 5.16 -11.28 -4.80
C GLY A 55 4.75 -11.26 -6.27
N GLN A 56 4.37 -10.10 -6.77
CA GLN A 56 3.83 -9.89 -8.13
C GLN A 56 4.87 -9.22 -9.04
N LEU A 57 6.00 -9.85 -9.25
CA LEU A 57 7.08 -9.34 -10.09
C LEU A 57 6.85 -9.71 -11.55
N VAL A 58 6.34 -8.78 -12.33
CA VAL A 58 6.16 -8.95 -13.79
C VAL A 58 7.15 -8.08 -14.53
N GLY A 59 7.85 -8.66 -15.46
CA GLY A 59 8.80 -7.97 -16.32
C GLY A 59 8.48 -8.09 -17.80
N VAL A 60 8.96 -7.11 -18.56
CA VAL A 60 8.91 -7.14 -20.02
C VAL A 60 10.06 -8.01 -20.52
N VAL A 61 9.74 -9.04 -21.27
CA VAL A 61 10.72 -9.93 -21.90
C VAL A 61 11.13 -9.42 -23.26
N ALA A 62 10.14 -9.03 -24.07
CA ALA A 62 10.37 -8.55 -25.42
C ALA A 62 9.24 -7.64 -25.87
N THR A 63 9.57 -6.75 -26.81
CA THR A 63 8.61 -5.95 -27.56
C THR A 63 8.90 -6.12 -29.05
N GLN A 64 7.87 -6.27 -29.84
CA GLN A 64 7.99 -6.32 -31.29
C GLN A 64 6.89 -5.52 -31.93
N SER A 65 7.24 -4.67 -32.86
CA SER A 65 6.28 -3.93 -33.67
C SER A 65 6.53 -4.21 -35.15
N ASN A 66 5.48 -4.58 -35.87
CA ASN A 66 5.52 -4.82 -37.30
C ASN A 66 4.26 -4.25 -37.98
N ASN A 67 4.15 -4.40 -39.28
CA ASN A 67 3.02 -3.90 -40.07
C ASN A 67 1.68 -4.59 -39.71
N THR A 68 1.71 -5.74 -39.07
CA THR A 68 0.54 -6.52 -38.67
C THR A 68 0.07 -6.26 -37.26
N GLY A 69 0.91 -5.71 -36.39
CA GLY A 69 0.59 -5.39 -35.01
C GLY A 69 1.82 -5.15 -34.16
N SER A 70 1.57 -4.74 -32.94
CA SER A 70 2.62 -4.63 -31.92
C SER A 70 2.35 -5.66 -30.83
N TYR A 71 3.40 -6.33 -30.39
CA TYR A 71 3.34 -7.43 -29.43
C TYR A 71 4.23 -7.11 -28.24
N LEU A 72 3.73 -7.44 -27.06
CA LEU A 72 4.43 -7.26 -25.79
C LEU A 72 4.40 -8.58 -25.04
N TRP A 73 5.57 -9.11 -24.74
CA TRP A 73 5.74 -10.33 -23.94
C TRP A 73 6.05 -9.94 -22.50
N LEU A 74 5.17 -10.37 -21.60
CA LEU A 74 5.30 -10.21 -20.16
C LEU A 74 5.57 -11.56 -19.53
N PHE A 75 6.46 -11.59 -18.53
CA PHE A 75 6.73 -12.79 -17.75
C PHE A 75 6.58 -12.48 -16.26
N ASN A 76 5.91 -13.35 -15.54
CA ASN A 76 5.77 -13.24 -14.11
C ASN A 76 6.89 -14.01 -13.40
N TYR A 77 7.87 -13.28 -12.87
CA TYR A 77 8.97 -13.79 -12.08
C TYR A 77 8.61 -13.96 -10.60
N GLY A 78 7.46 -13.43 -10.18
CA GLY A 78 6.98 -13.50 -8.81
C GLY A 78 6.38 -14.85 -8.45
N TRP A 79 6.11 -15.02 -7.18
CA TRP A 79 5.46 -16.22 -6.64
C TRP A 79 3.93 -16.11 -6.56
N GLU A 80 3.37 -14.93 -6.82
CA GLU A 80 1.93 -14.70 -6.87
C GLU A 80 1.47 -14.39 -8.29
N ALA A 81 0.22 -14.73 -8.59
CA ALA A 81 -0.40 -14.38 -9.85
C ALA A 81 -0.66 -12.87 -9.91
N ALA A 82 -0.35 -12.24 -11.03
CA ALA A 82 -0.52 -10.82 -11.26
C ALA A 82 -1.63 -10.55 -12.30
N ALA A 83 -2.60 -9.70 -11.93
CA ALA A 83 -3.66 -9.30 -12.83
C ALA A 83 -3.27 -8.04 -13.61
N ILE A 84 -3.56 -8.01 -14.91
CA ILE A 84 -3.44 -6.80 -15.72
C ILE A 84 -4.76 -6.05 -15.57
N SER A 85 -4.73 -4.94 -14.82
CA SER A 85 -5.94 -4.22 -14.45
C SER A 85 -6.26 -3.04 -15.38
N ARG A 86 -5.26 -2.37 -15.90
CA ARG A 86 -5.43 -1.21 -16.80
C ARG A 86 -4.25 -1.00 -17.72
N THR A 87 -4.56 -0.50 -18.92
CA THR A 87 -3.60 0.05 -19.86
C THR A 87 -3.87 1.53 -20.03
N TYR A 88 -2.85 2.34 -19.84
CA TYR A 88 -2.90 3.79 -20.07
C TYR A 88 -1.96 4.11 -21.24
N GLY A 89 -2.36 5.03 -22.10
CA GLY A 89 -1.53 5.52 -23.20
C GLY A 89 -2.38 6.21 -24.27
N GLN A 90 -1.73 6.87 -25.21
CA GLN A 90 -2.39 7.50 -26.36
C GLN A 90 -2.84 6.50 -27.43
N THR A 91 -2.61 5.24 -27.20
CA THR A 91 -2.83 4.15 -28.15
C THR A 91 -4.04 3.32 -27.81
N ALA A 92 -4.58 2.63 -28.81
CA ALA A 92 -5.73 1.76 -28.69
C ALA A 92 -5.56 0.70 -27.59
N ALA A 93 -6.67 0.28 -27.02
CA ALA A 93 -6.69 -0.83 -26.06
C ALA A 93 -6.09 -2.10 -26.69
N PRO A 94 -5.46 -2.98 -25.90
CA PRO A 94 -4.92 -4.23 -26.44
C PRO A 94 -6.05 -5.08 -27.04
N LEU A 95 -5.78 -5.68 -28.20
CA LEU A 95 -6.70 -6.57 -28.91
C LEU A 95 -6.85 -7.91 -28.17
N SER A 96 -5.80 -8.35 -27.50
CA SER A 96 -5.84 -9.52 -26.63
C SER A 96 -5.18 -9.19 -25.30
N SER A 97 -5.81 -9.57 -24.20
CA SER A 97 -5.27 -9.41 -22.87
C SER A 97 -5.31 -10.73 -22.10
N CYS A 98 -4.24 -11.02 -21.39
CA CYS A 98 -4.27 -12.05 -20.37
C CYS A 98 -4.83 -11.41 -19.10
N GLY A 99 -5.98 -11.82 -18.65
CA GLY A 99 -6.58 -11.25 -17.43
C GLY A 99 -5.71 -11.49 -16.19
N LEU A 100 -5.01 -12.64 -16.15
CA LEU A 100 -4.17 -13.06 -15.03
C LEU A 100 -2.90 -13.73 -15.56
N ILE A 101 -1.75 -13.33 -15.08
CA ILE A 101 -0.46 -13.96 -15.37
C ILE A 101 -0.09 -14.82 -14.16
N SER A 102 -0.19 -16.14 -14.31
CA SER A 102 0.18 -17.08 -13.25
C SER A 102 1.68 -17.03 -12.95
N GLN A 103 2.08 -17.57 -11.81
CA GLN A 103 3.48 -17.72 -11.44
C GLN A 103 4.27 -18.42 -12.55
N SER A 104 5.46 -17.93 -12.86
CA SER A 104 6.38 -18.50 -13.87
C SER A 104 5.75 -18.70 -15.24
N SER A 105 4.75 -17.90 -15.60
CA SER A 105 4.08 -17.95 -16.89
C SER A 105 4.32 -16.70 -17.73
N MET A 106 4.17 -16.87 -19.04
CA MET A 106 4.29 -15.79 -20.01
C MET A 106 2.91 -15.37 -20.52
N CYS A 107 2.74 -14.09 -20.72
CA CYS A 107 1.57 -13.51 -21.36
C CYS A 107 1.98 -12.66 -22.54
N VAL A 108 1.22 -12.74 -23.64
CA VAL A 108 1.42 -11.92 -24.83
C VAL A 108 0.23 -10.98 -24.99
N LEU A 109 0.52 -9.68 -24.94
CA LEU A 109 -0.46 -8.65 -25.29
C LEU A 109 -0.26 -8.26 -26.75
N SER A 110 -1.34 -8.22 -27.51
CA SER A 110 -1.32 -7.71 -28.90
C SER A 110 -2.03 -6.38 -28.98
N PHE A 111 -1.42 -5.46 -29.70
CA PHE A 111 -1.95 -4.13 -29.98
C PHE A 111 -2.17 -3.96 -31.49
N PRO A 112 -3.05 -3.03 -31.89
CA PRO A 112 -3.30 -2.76 -33.31
C PRO A 112 -2.03 -2.39 -34.07
N PRO A 113 -1.99 -2.61 -35.39
CA PRO A 113 -0.87 -2.16 -36.22
C PRO A 113 -0.74 -0.64 -36.18
N GLY A 114 0.51 -0.18 -36.17
CA GLY A 114 0.81 1.25 -36.08
C GLY A 114 0.78 1.83 -34.67
N THR A 115 0.64 1.02 -33.64
CA THR A 115 0.80 1.44 -32.24
C THR A 115 2.22 1.98 -32.04
N ARG A 116 2.32 3.27 -31.76
CA ARG A 116 3.58 3.98 -31.48
C ARG A 116 3.41 4.79 -30.21
N GLY A 117 4.50 4.94 -29.48
CA GLY A 117 4.53 5.74 -28.27
C GLY A 117 4.65 4.90 -27.00
N GLU A 118 4.28 5.50 -25.90
CA GLU A 118 4.44 4.92 -24.57
C GLU A 118 3.12 4.31 -24.11
N VAL A 119 3.17 3.07 -23.64
CA VAL A 119 2.05 2.35 -23.07
C VAL A 119 2.39 2.03 -21.62
N THR A 120 1.55 2.47 -20.73
CA THR A 120 1.67 2.20 -19.29
C THR A 120 0.69 1.11 -18.90
N LEU A 121 1.19 0.03 -18.32
CA LEU A 121 0.42 -1.10 -17.84
C LEU A 121 0.40 -1.10 -16.32
N LEU A 122 -0.78 -1.25 -15.74
CA LEU A 122 -0.92 -1.52 -14.32
C LEU A 122 -1.09 -3.03 -14.12
N VAL A 123 -0.06 -3.68 -13.59
CA VAL A 123 -0.01 -5.14 -13.41
C VAL A 123 0.13 -5.44 -11.92
N GLY A 124 -0.93 -5.94 -11.31
CA GLY A 124 -1.01 -6.09 -9.87
C GLY A 124 -0.83 -4.75 -9.15
N ALA A 125 0.18 -4.67 -8.29
CA ALA A 125 0.57 -3.44 -7.57
C ALA A 125 1.65 -2.62 -8.31
N ASN A 126 2.16 -3.10 -9.45
CA ASN A 126 3.28 -2.50 -10.17
C ASN A 126 2.84 -1.81 -11.44
N THR A 127 3.54 -0.73 -11.79
CA THR A 127 3.36 -0.01 -13.05
C THR A 127 4.52 -0.31 -13.98
N ILE A 128 4.23 -0.74 -15.20
CA ILE A 128 5.21 -1.06 -16.23
C ILE A 128 5.01 -0.09 -17.39
N GLU A 129 6.05 0.64 -17.74
CA GLU A 129 6.07 1.56 -18.89
C GLU A 129 6.83 0.91 -20.05
N VAL A 130 6.20 0.86 -21.21
CA VAL A 130 6.73 0.25 -22.41
C VAL A 130 6.64 1.23 -23.57
N LYS A 131 7.72 1.36 -24.31
CA LYS A 131 7.79 2.19 -25.50
C LYS A 131 7.90 1.33 -26.75
N PHE A 132 7.02 1.56 -27.72
CA PHE A 132 7.01 0.92 -29.04
C PHE A 132 7.63 1.80 -30.12
#